data_05e648eb3434ff7e7e7716b53742ae55
#
_entry.id   05e648eb3434ff7e7e7716b53742ae55
#
_cell.length_a   1.000
_cell.length_b   1.000
_cell.length_c   1.000
_cell.angle_alpha   90.00
_cell.angle_beta   90.00
_cell.angle_gamma   90.00
#
_symmetry.space_group_name_H-M   'P 1'
#
loop_
_entity.id
_entity.type
_entity.pdbx_description
1 polymer ?
#
loop_
_entity_poly.entity_id
_entity_poly.type
_entity_poly.pdbx_seq_one_letter_code
_entity_poly.pdbx_strand_id
1 'polypeptide(L)'
;ADIIKSNLEEAGIKVTLVKATDNQYQSYLDNRNYDMILTGVTLSLSPNLETFFGDGNLANFSNEELNSIMNEVKNITKEDLLKEKYTRIRQIYNDEVPYIGLFSNYYEVASNWTLKGSIPANWYNIFINIDNWYKN
;
A
#
# COMPACT_ATOMS: atom_id res chain seq x y z
N ALA A 1 1.01 14.05 -9.93
CA ALA A 1 -0.01 14.95 -9.35
C ALA A 1 -0.71 15.78 -10.43
N ASP A 2 0.04 16.45 -11.34
CA ASP A 2 -0.55 17.35 -12.36
C ASP A 2 -1.54 16.63 -13.30
N ILE A 3 -1.24 15.40 -13.73
CA ILE A 3 -2.16 14.58 -14.55
C ILE A 3 -3.46 14.28 -13.80
N ILE A 4 -3.37 13.93 -12.52
CA ILE A 4 -4.56 13.64 -11.68
C ILE A 4 -5.41 14.90 -11.56
N LYS A 5 -4.78 16.06 -11.32
CA LYS A 5 -5.48 17.35 -11.28
C LYS A 5 -6.22 17.61 -12.58
N SER A 6 -5.54 17.45 -13.72
CA SER A 6 -6.16 17.68 -15.06
C SER A 6 -7.38 16.80 -15.27
N ASN A 7 -7.27 15.49 -14.96
CA ASN A 7 -8.37 14.55 -15.15
C ASN A 7 -9.57 14.88 -14.22
N LEU A 8 -9.32 15.30 -13.00
CA LEU A 8 -10.38 15.70 -12.07
C LEU A 8 -11.07 17.00 -12.51
N GLU A 9 -10.29 17.97 -13.01
CA GLU A 9 -10.84 19.23 -13.54
C GLU A 9 -11.67 19.00 -14.82
N GLU A 10 -11.27 18.08 -15.68
CA GLU A 10 -12.07 17.65 -16.84
C GLU A 10 -13.41 17.00 -16.40
N ALA A 11 -13.43 16.33 -15.27
CA ALA A 11 -14.64 15.79 -14.67
C ALA A 11 -15.47 16.84 -13.89
N GLY A 12 -15.07 18.11 -13.89
CA GLY A 12 -15.78 19.22 -13.24
C GLY A 12 -15.42 19.42 -11.76
N ILE A 13 -14.38 18.75 -11.26
CA ILE A 13 -13.93 18.85 -9.87
C ILE A 13 -12.81 19.90 -9.80
N LYS A 14 -13.02 20.99 -9.08
CA LYS A 14 -11.98 22.00 -8.86
C LYS A 14 -10.89 21.48 -7.92
N VAL A 15 -9.64 21.50 -8.38
CA VAL A 15 -8.49 20.98 -7.61
C VAL A 15 -7.46 22.08 -7.32
N THR A 16 -7.13 22.24 -6.06
CA THR A 16 -5.99 23.05 -5.62
C THR A 16 -4.82 22.15 -5.29
N LEU A 17 -3.81 22.11 -6.16
CA LEU A 17 -2.61 21.31 -5.96
C LEU A 17 -1.61 22.07 -5.08
N VAL A 18 -1.24 21.48 -3.94
CA VAL A 18 -0.21 21.99 -3.05
C VAL A 18 1.06 21.14 -3.20
N LYS A 19 2.16 21.77 -3.64
CA LYS A 19 3.49 21.15 -3.68
C LYS A 19 4.20 21.45 -2.36
N ALA A 20 4.17 20.51 -1.44
CA ALA A 20 4.72 20.66 -0.11
C ALA A 20 6.22 20.34 -0.07
N THR A 21 6.97 21.03 0.78
CA THR A 21 8.29 20.58 1.25
C THR A 21 8.12 19.40 2.20
N ASP A 22 9.19 18.66 2.50
CA ASP A 22 9.12 17.49 3.39
C ASP A 22 8.51 17.81 4.75
N ASN A 23 8.91 18.93 5.36
CA ASN A 23 8.35 19.36 6.65
C ASN A 23 6.87 19.74 6.58
N GLN A 24 6.46 20.40 5.50
CA GLN A 24 5.04 20.74 5.28
C GLN A 24 4.23 19.46 5.01
N TYR A 25 4.78 18.53 4.22
CA TYR A 25 4.16 17.25 3.93
C TYR A 25 3.91 16.45 5.20
N GLN A 26 4.93 16.35 6.08
CA GLN A 26 4.76 15.70 7.38
C GLN A 26 3.69 16.39 8.24
N SER A 27 3.68 17.72 8.26
CA SER A 27 2.65 18.47 8.98
C SER A 27 1.24 18.22 8.44
N TYR A 28 1.08 18.09 7.13
CA TYR A 28 -0.22 17.73 6.54
C TYR A 28 -0.65 16.33 6.95
N LEU A 29 0.27 15.35 6.97
CA LEU A 29 0.00 13.99 7.43
C LEU A 29 -0.43 13.97 8.90
N ASP A 30 0.31 14.64 9.76
CA ASP A 30 0.08 14.65 11.21
C ASP A 30 -1.26 15.31 11.58
N ASN A 31 -1.60 16.39 10.88
CA ASN A 31 -2.81 17.17 11.16
C ASN A 31 -4.01 16.78 10.29
N ARG A 32 -3.88 15.82 9.37
CA ARG A 32 -4.92 15.43 8.42
C ARG A 32 -5.52 16.58 7.62
N ASN A 33 -4.71 17.59 7.29
CA ASN A 33 -5.15 18.81 6.63
C ASN A 33 -5.06 18.68 5.09
N TYR A 34 -5.86 17.78 4.54
CA TYR A 34 -5.99 17.54 3.10
C TYR A 34 -7.33 16.86 2.79
N ASP A 35 -7.87 17.10 1.61
CA ASP A 35 -8.97 16.29 1.05
C ASP A 35 -8.43 15.02 0.39
N MET A 36 -7.28 15.12 -0.29
CA MET A 36 -6.54 14.00 -0.88
C MET A 36 -5.03 14.22 -0.68
N ILE A 37 -4.29 13.14 -0.48
CA ILE A 37 -2.83 13.17 -0.38
C ILE A 37 -2.22 12.09 -1.27
N LEU A 38 -1.17 12.46 -2.02
CA LEU A 38 -0.37 11.52 -2.79
C LEU A 38 0.79 11.04 -1.93
N THR A 39 0.80 9.76 -1.61
CA THR A 39 1.79 9.16 -0.71
C THR A 39 2.25 7.79 -1.19
N GLY A 40 3.38 7.34 -0.71
CA GLY A 40 3.85 5.97 -0.85
C GLY A 40 3.62 5.17 0.42
N VAL A 41 3.26 3.91 0.29
CA VAL A 41 3.09 2.99 1.41
C VAL A 41 3.91 1.73 1.16
N THR A 42 4.68 1.30 2.16
CA THR A 42 5.36 0.02 2.12
C THR A 42 4.39 -1.07 2.57
N LEU A 43 4.11 -2.02 1.67
CA LEU A 43 3.26 -3.15 2.00
C LEU A 43 4.02 -4.16 2.88
N SER A 44 3.34 -4.69 3.89
CA SER A 44 3.84 -5.78 4.72
C SER A 44 3.82 -7.10 3.95
N LEU A 45 4.69 -8.05 4.33
CA LEU A 45 4.66 -9.43 3.84
C LEU A 45 3.43 -10.20 4.34
N SER A 46 2.92 -9.83 5.49
CA SER A 46 1.68 -10.39 6.01
C SER A 46 0.48 -9.56 5.52
N PRO A 47 -0.70 -10.16 5.38
CA PRO A 47 -1.91 -9.44 4.97
C PRO A 47 -2.46 -8.57 6.11
N ASN A 48 -1.58 -7.84 6.81
CA ASN A 48 -1.96 -6.90 7.86
C ASN A 48 -2.47 -5.61 7.24
N LEU A 49 -3.73 -5.31 7.45
CA LEU A 49 -4.42 -4.14 6.93
C LEU A 49 -4.48 -2.95 7.92
N GLU A 50 -3.85 -3.08 9.09
CA GLU A 50 -3.86 -2.03 10.14
C GLU A 50 -3.32 -0.69 9.63
N THR A 51 -2.31 -0.70 8.75
CA THR A 51 -1.77 0.53 8.14
C THR A 51 -2.82 1.31 7.35
N PHE A 52 -3.78 0.60 6.75
CA PHE A 52 -4.79 1.20 5.87
C PHE A 52 -6.10 1.48 6.60
N PHE A 53 -6.47 0.66 7.57
CA PHE A 53 -7.79 0.68 8.18
C PHE A 53 -7.79 0.75 9.71
N GLY A 54 -6.62 0.64 10.32
CA GLY A 54 -6.47 0.80 11.78
C GLY A 54 -6.64 2.25 12.23
N ASP A 55 -6.61 2.46 13.53
CA ASP A 55 -6.75 3.78 14.12
C ASP A 55 -5.67 4.74 13.61
N GLY A 56 -6.08 5.94 13.27
CA GLY A 56 -5.18 6.97 12.75
C GLY A 56 -4.68 6.71 11.32
N ASN A 57 -5.36 5.87 10.54
CA ASN A 57 -5.02 5.65 9.14
C ASN A 57 -5.06 6.94 8.31
N LEU A 58 -4.34 6.96 7.18
CA LEU A 58 -4.17 8.18 6.38
C LEU A 58 -5.46 8.72 5.77
N ALA A 59 -6.40 7.84 5.42
CA ALA A 59 -7.68 8.26 4.85
C ALA A 59 -8.66 8.79 5.91
N ASN A 60 -8.32 8.71 7.21
CA ASN A 60 -9.25 8.96 8.31
C ASN A 60 -10.57 8.17 8.13
N PHE A 61 -10.43 6.98 7.52
CA PHE A 61 -11.54 6.11 7.19
C PHE A 61 -11.89 5.23 8.38
N SER A 62 -13.18 5.11 8.69
CA SER A 62 -13.69 4.19 9.69
C SER A 62 -14.98 3.56 9.21
N ASN A 63 -15.07 2.25 9.36
CA ASN A 63 -16.25 1.46 9.06
C ASN A 63 -16.39 0.38 10.12
N GLU A 64 -17.51 0.36 10.84
CA GLU A 64 -17.73 -0.54 11.98
C GLU A 64 -17.67 -2.02 11.59
N GLU A 65 -18.24 -2.39 10.44
CA GLU A 65 -18.20 -3.76 9.94
C GLU A 65 -16.75 -4.17 9.61
N LEU A 66 -16.01 -3.31 8.92
CA LEU A 66 -14.60 -3.55 8.62
C LEU A 66 -13.76 -3.73 9.87
N ASN A 67 -13.94 -2.87 10.88
CA ASN A 67 -13.23 -2.96 12.15
C ASN A 67 -13.53 -4.28 12.88
N SER A 68 -14.79 -4.73 12.86
CA SER A 68 -15.18 -6.03 13.40
C SER A 68 -14.48 -7.18 12.67
N ILE A 69 -14.51 -7.17 11.34
CA ILE A 69 -13.88 -8.20 10.52
C ILE A 69 -12.36 -8.23 10.75
N MET A 70 -11.70 -7.08 10.82
CA MET A 70 -10.25 -7.00 11.09
C MET A 70 -9.87 -7.60 12.43
N ASN A 71 -10.71 -7.47 13.45
CA ASN A 71 -10.50 -8.12 14.73
C ASN A 71 -10.75 -9.63 14.69
N GLU A 72 -11.76 -10.06 13.95
CA GLU A 72 -12.08 -11.48 13.81
C GLU A 72 -10.98 -12.25 13.05
N VAL A 73 -10.44 -11.71 11.94
CA VAL A 73 -9.44 -12.40 11.12
C VAL A 73 -8.16 -12.73 11.87
N LYS A 74 -7.82 -11.99 12.94
CA LYS A 74 -6.66 -12.25 13.78
C LYS A 74 -6.70 -13.63 14.45
N ASN A 75 -7.89 -14.20 14.64
CA ASN A 75 -8.12 -15.45 15.35
C ASN A 75 -8.62 -16.59 14.45
N ILE A 76 -8.81 -16.34 13.16
CA ILE A 76 -9.29 -17.34 12.20
C ILE A 76 -8.11 -18.15 11.68
N THR A 77 -8.18 -19.47 11.84
CA THR A 77 -7.18 -20.43 11.32
C THR A 77 -7.67 -21.18 10.07
N LYS A 78 -8.97 -21.15 9.81
CA LYS A 78 -9.56 -21.84 8.64
C LYS A 78 -9.47 -20.96 7.42
N GLU A 79 -8.81 -21.46 6.36
CA GLU A 79 -8.56 -20.71 5.12
C GLU A 79 -9.85 -20.24 4.45
N ASP A 80 -10.88 -21.08 4.35
CA ASP A 80 -12.15 -20.71 3.72
C ASP A 80 -12.84 -19.53 4.41
N LEU A 81 -12.83 -19.52 5.75
CA LEU A 81 -13.38 -18.40 6.52
C LEU A 81 -12.55 -17.13 6.35
N LEU A 82 -11.22 -17.24 6.31
CA LEU A 82 -10.35 -16.10 6.02
C LEU A 82 -10.66 -15.53 4.63
N LYS A 83 -10.79 -16.38 3.63
CA LYS A 83 -11.12 -15.97 2.27
C LYS A 83 -12.48 -15.26 2.17
N GLU A 84 -13.47 -15.73 2.89
CA GLU A 84 -14.79 -15.08 3.00
C GLU A 84 -14.65 -13.67 3.60
N LYS A 85 -13.95 -13.55 4.74
CA LYS A 85 -13.74 -12.27 5.41
C LYS A 85 -12.95 -11.26 4.56
N TYR A 86 -11.86 -11.68 3.93
CA TYR A 86 -11.12 -10.82 3.00
C TYR A 86 -11.92 -10.45 1.75
N THR A 87 -12.83 -11.31 1.31
CA THR A 87 -13.76 -10.98 0.22
C THR A 87 -14.71 -9.85 0.64
N ARG A 88 -15.21 -9.90 1.88
CA ARG A 88 -16.06 -8.83 2.42
C ARG A 88 -15.29 -7.51 2.60
N ILE A 89 -14.06 -7.55 3.12
CA ILE A 89 -13.19 -6.38 3.22
C ILE A 89 -13.00 -5.73 1.84
N ARG A 90 -12.76 -6.54 0.81
CA ARG A 90 -12.61 -6.04 -0.57
C ARG A 90 -13.89 -5.38 -1.10
N GLN A 91 -15.07 -5.89 -0.75
CA GLN A 91 -16.34 -5.25 -1.12
C GLN A 91 -16.48 -3.88 -0.47
N ILE A 92 -16.27 -3.79 0.86
CA ILE A 92 -16.29 -2.51 1.58
C ILE A 92 -15.29 -1.52 0.97
N TYR A 93 -14.07 -1.97 0.67
CA TYR A 93 -13.06 -1.14 0.02
C TYR A 93 -13.53 -0.61 -1.34
N ASN A 94 -14.17 -1.43 -2.15
CA ASN A 94 -14.66 -1.03 -3.47
C ASN A 94 -15.85 -0.07 -3.40
N ASP A 95 -16.68 -0.21 -2.38
CA ASP A 95 -17.86 0.64 -2.18
C ASP A 95 -17.47 2.03 -1.63
N GLU A 96 -16.50 2.08 -0.72
CA GLU A 96 -16.12 3.31 -0.01
C GLU A 96 -14.88 4.01 -0.61
N VAL A 97 -14.03 3.28 -1.32
CA VAL A 97 -12.82 3.77 -2.03
C VAL A 97 -11.94 4.69 -1.18
N PRO A 98 -11.53 4.30 0.04
CA PRO A 98 -10.71 5.16 0.90
C PRO A 98 -9.29 5.40 0.35
N TYR A 99 -8.81 4.53 -0.52
CA TYR A 99 -7.51 4.62 -1.18
C TYR A 99 -7.62 4.28 -2.66
N ILE A 100 -6.78 4.92 -3.47
CA ILE A 100 -6.65 4.63 -4.90
C ILE A 100 -5.20 4.24 -5.18
N GLY A 101 -4.97 2.96 -5.50
CA GLY A 101 -3.66 2.48 -5.92
C GLY A 101 -3.32 2.97 -7.32
N LEU A 102 -2.22 3.71 -7.47
CA LEU A 102 -1.79 4.24 -8.75
C LEU A 102 -0.78 3.33 -9.45
N PHE A 103 0.26 2.92 -8.73
CA PHE A 103 1.31 2.02 -9.23
C PHE A 103 2.10 1.43 -8.07
N SER A 104 2.83 0.37 -8.34
CA SER A 104 3.83 -0.21 -7.43
C SER A 104 5.22 0.01 -7.99
N ASN A 105 6.16 0.36 -7.12
CA ASN A 105 7.58 0.40 -7.47
C ASN A 105 8.14 -1.02 -7.48
N TYR A 106 9.11 -1.25 -8.37
CA TYR A 106 9.90 -2.47 -8.41
C TYR A 106 11.27 -2.20 -7.80
N TYR A 107 11.79 -3.19 -7.11
CA TYR A 107 13.21 -3.24 -6.76
C TYR A 107 13.93 -4.06 -7.82
N GLU A 108 15.02 -3.51 -8.33
CA GLU A 108 15.87 -4.20 -9.31
C GLU A 108 17.14 -4.67 -8.62
N VAL A 109 17.52 -5.91 -8.86
CA VAL A 109 18.80 -6.46 -8.43
C VAL A 109 19.71 -6.58 -9.65
N ALA A 110 20.74 -5.76 -9.70
CA ALA A 110 21.76 -5.85 -10.71
C ALA A 110 22.96 -6.65 -10.17
N SER A 111 23.39 -7.65 -10.91
CA SER A 111 24.59 -8.43 -10.58
C SER A 111 25.60 -8.38 -11.74
N ASN A 112 26.88 -8.61 -11.44
CA ASN A 112 27.88 -8.75 -12.46
C ASN A 112 27.57 -10.03 -13.28
N TRP A 113 27.73 -9.97 -14.61
CA TRP A 113 27.48 -11.08 -15.54
C TRP A 113 28.27 -12.36 -15.23
N THR A 114 29.35 -12.26 -14.46
CA THR A 114 30.15 -13.42 -14.00
C THR A 114 29.49 -14.16 -12.82
N LEU A 115 28.53 -13.52 -12.11
CA LEU A 115 27.77 -14.18 -11.06
C LEU A 115 26.70 -15.08 -11.68
N LYS A 116 26.75 -16.33 -11.33
CA LYS A 116 25.85 -17.39 -11.83
C LYS A 116 25.05 -18.01 -10.68
N GLY A 117 24.03 -18.78 -11.04
CA GLY A 117 23.10 -19.39 -10.11
C GLY A 117 21.71 -18.75 -10.18
N SER A 118 20.81 -19.21 -9.35
CA SER A 118 19.47 -18.63 -9.24
C SER A 118 19.52 -17.37 -8.36
N ILE A 119 19.32 -16.22 -8.97
CA ILE A 119 19.28 -14.92 -8.30
C ILE A 119 17.83 -14.41 -8.33
N PRO A 120 16.95 -14.92 -7.44
CA PRO A 120 15.58 -14.46 -7.40
C PRO A 120 15.55 -13.03 -6.87
N ALA A 121 14.91 -12.14 -7.61
CA ALA A 121 14.64 -10.79 -7.11
C ALA A 121 13.63 -10.86 -5.97
N ASN A 122 14.06 -10.50 -4.77
CA ASN A 122 13.19 -10.43 -3.61
C ASN A 122 13.49 -9.15 -2.82
N TRP A 123 12.47 -8.34 -2.62
CA TRP A 123 12.61 -7.01 -2.02
C TRP A 123 13.03 -7.05 -0.55
N TYR A 124 12.75 -8.12 0.19
CA TYR A 124 13.08 -8.24 1.62
C TYR A 124 14.39 -8.99 1.87
N ASN A 125 14.89 -9.76 0.91
CA ASN A 125 16.16 -10.47 1.02
C ASN A 125 16.79 -10.69 -0.37
N ILE A 126 17.70 -9.80 -0.73
CA ILE A 126 18.43 -9.90 -2.01
C ILE A 126 19.45 -11.05 -2.04
N PHE A 127 19.77 -11.62 -0.88
CA PHE A 127 20.72 -12.73 -0.75
C PHE A 127 20.06 -14.09 -0.59
N ILE A 128 18.76 -14.18 -0.91
CA ILE A 128 18.08 -15.48 -0.89
C ILE A 128 18.77 -16.46 -1.86
N ASN A 129 19.01 -17.70 -1.42
CA ASN A 129 19.76 -18.71 -2.14
C ASN A 129 21.23 -18.34 -2.47
N ILE A 130 21.89 -17.51 -1.68
CA ILE A 130 23.29 -17.11 -1.87
C ILE A 130 24.24 -18.33 -1.88
N ASP A 131 23.87 -19.41 -1.19
CA ASP A 131 24.56 -20.69 -1.14
C ASP A 131 24.64 -21.38 -2.52
N ASN A 132 23.77 -21.02 -3.45
CA ASN A 132 23.75 -21.51 -4.83
C ASN A 132 24.40 -20.57 -5.83
N TRP A 133 24.96 -19.45 -5.36
CA TRP A 133 25.64 -18.52 -6.23
C TRP A 133 27.11 -18.91 -6.41
N TYR A 134 27.61 -18.78 -7.61
CA TYR A 134 29.00 -19.02 -7.92
C TYR A 134 29.52 -18.04 -8.97
N LYS A 135 30.83 -17.88 -9.02
CA LYS A 135 31.49 -17.04 -10.00
C LYS A 135 32.19 -17.90 -11.03
N ASN A 136 31.97 -17.60 -12.30
CA ASN A 136 32.69 -18.20 -13.44
C ASN A 136 33.88 -17.33 -13.81
#